data_1e5b7311aa3b3be4cb3cdb5409d26eb7
#
_entry.id   1e5b7311aa3b3be4cb3cdb5409d26eb7
#
_cell.length_a   1.000
_cell.length_b   1.000
_cell.length_c   1.000
_cell.angle_alpha   90.00
_cell.angle_beta   90.00
_cell.angle_gamma   90.00
#
_symmetry.space_group_name_H-M   'P 1'
#
loop_
_entity.id
_entity.type
_entity.pdbx_description
1 polymer ?
#
loop_
_entity_poly.entity_id
_entity_poly.type
_entity_poly.pdbx_seq_one_letter_code
_entity_poly.pdbx_strand_id
1 'polypeptide(L)'
;MADLTHFDERGASRMVDTSAKPETLREARASGRIRMAPATMTLIQDRKLAKGDVLEVARLAGIMAAKRTGELIPLCHPLPITSATVDFAFEGDNLLKIEAVVRVFGRTGVEMEALTAVSVAALTVYDMCKSVDRGITIERIRLEEKSGGRSGTFRQPD
;
A
#
# COMPACT_ATOMS: atom_id res chain seq x y z
N MET A 1 -1.01 -18.86 21.82
CA MET A 1 -0.52 -17.49 21.54
C MET A 1 0.24 -17.54 20.21
N ALA A 2 -0.05 -16.67 19.27
CA ALA A 2 0.73 -16.66 18.03
C ALA A 2 2.11 -16.04 18.35
N ASP A 3 3.18 -16.77 18.09
CA ASP A 3 4.53 -16.30 18.33
C ASP A 3 4.91 -15.18 17.34
N LEU A 4 5.57 -14.13 17.85
CA LEU A 4 6.18 -13.11 17.03
C LEU A 4 7.41 -13.69 16.32
N THR A 5 7.27 -14.00 15.03
CA THR A 5 8.26 -14.77 14.25
C THR A 5 9.53 -14.01 13.89
N HIS A 6 9.56 -12.68 14.11
CA HIS A 6 10.69 -11.81 13.76
C HIS A 6 11.77 -11.71 14.86
N PHE A 7 11.65 -12.47 15.94
CA PHE A 7 12.64 -12.52 17.00
C PHE A 7 13.03 -13.97 17.28
N ASP A 8 14.29 -14.19 17.63
CA ASP A 8 14.76 -15.48 18.12
C ASP A 8 14.51 -15.63 19.65
N GLU A 9 14.85 -16.79 20.20
CA GLU A 9 14.69 -17.09 21.63
C GLU A 9 15.48 -16.15 22.55
N ARG A 10 16.48 -15.45 22.01
CA ARG A 10 17.31 -14.48 22.74
C ARG A 10 16.84 -13.04 22.58
N GLY A 11 15.74 -12.82 21.83
CA GLY A 11 15.19 -11.50 21.55
C GLY A 11 15.92 -10.73 20.44
N ALA A 12 16.79 -11.39 19.67
CA ALA A 12 17.42 -10.77 18.52
C ALA A 12 16.47 -10.76 17.32
N SER A 13 16.41 -9.63 16.59
CA SER A 13 15.61 -9.51 15.40
C SER A 13 16.16 -10.39 14.27
N ARG A 14 15.28 -11.03 13.53
CA ARG A 14 15.63 -11.84 12.37
C ARG A 14 14.57 -11.76 11.27
N MET A 15 15.01 -11.86 10.04
CA MET A 15 14.11 -12.10 8.91
C MET A 15 13.69 -13.58 8.93
N VAL A 16 12.39 -13.84 8.74
CA VAL A 16 11.85 -15.21 8.76
C VAL A 16 12.47 -16.05 7.64
N ASP A 17 12.93 -17.26 7.95
CA ASP A 17 13.41 -18.20 6.93
C ASP A 17 12.23 -18.79 6.13
N THR A 18 12.21 -18.53 4.84
CA THR A 18 11.19 -19.04 3.91
C THR A 18 11.72 -20.13 2.98
N SER A 19 12.96 -20.60 3.17
CA SER A 19 13.63 -21.54 2.25
C SER A 19 12.83 -22.84 2.03
N ALA A 20 12.16 -23.33 3.07
CA ALA A 20 11.37 -24.57 3.01
C ALA A 20 9.94 -24.38 2.45
N LYS A 21 9.51 -23.14 2.22
CA LYS A 21 8.16 -22.86 1.70
C LYS A 21 8.13 -23.01 0.17
N PRO A 22 7.09 -23.62 -0.41
CA PRO A 22 6.94 -23.67 -1.85
C PRO A 22 6.62 -22.27 -2.41
N GLU A 23 7.04 -22.04 -3.63
CA GLU A 23 6.61 -20.86 -4.39
C GLU A 23 5.17 -21.05 -4.85
N THR A 24 4.33 -20.06 -4.58
CA THR A 24 2.92 -20.02 -5.00
C THR A 24 2.55 -18.64 -5.48
N LEU A 25 1.50 -18.54 -6.28
CA LEU A 25 0.91 -17.24 -6.61
C LEU A 25 0.31 -16.63 -5.34
N ARG A 26 0.68 -15.40 -5.07
CA ARG A 26 0.20 -14.62 -3.93
C ARG A 26 -0.28 -13.27 -4.38
N GLU A 27 -1.39 -12.85 -3.82
CA GLU A 27 -1.99 -11.55 -4.09
C GLU A 27 -2.35 -10.89 -2.76
N ALA A 28 -2.19 -9.58 -2.69
CA ALA A 28 -2.70 -8.77 -1.61
C ALA A 28 -3.35 -7.50 -2.15
N ARG A 29 -4.44 -7.10 -1.53
CA ARG A 29 -5.18 -5.87 -1.78
C ARG A 29 -5.23 -5.05 -0.51
N ALA A 30 -4.79 -3.81 -0.59
CA ALA A 30 -4.85 -2.84 0.50
C ALA A 30 -5.64 -1.60 0.06
N SER A 31 -6.19 -0.88 1.00
CA SER A 31 -6.86 0.38 0.75
C SER A 31 -6.48 1.46 1.76
N GLY A 32 -6.71 2.71 1.37
CA GLY A 32 -6.58 3.88 2.21
C GLY A 32 -7.58 4.93 1.80
N ARG A 33 -7.79 5.91 2.65
CA ARG A 33 -8.67 7.05 2.41
C ARG A 33 -7.95 8.34 2.74
N ILE A 34 -8.20 9.34 1.91
CA ILE A 34 -7.69 10.69 2.11
C ILE A 34 -8.87 11.63 2.15
N ARG A 35 -9.00 12.33 3.26
CA ARG A 35 -10.00 13.38 3.44
C ARG A 35 -9.38 14.73 3.14
N MET A 36 -10.08 15.54 2.36
CA MET A 36 -9.63 16.85 1.93
C MET A 36 -10.79 17.85 1.83
N ALA A 37 -10.49 19.12 1.68
CA ALA A 37 -11.52 20.13 1.40
C ALA A 37 -12.17 19.84 0.02
N PRO A 38 -13.49 20.08 -0.13
CA PRO A 38 -14.17 19.91 -1.42
C PRO A 38 -13.53 20.69 -2.58
N ALA A 39 -13.03 21.89 -2.31
CA ALA A 39 -12.32 22.69 -3.31
C ALA A 39 -11.03 22.02 -3.79
N THR A 40 -10.30 21.33 -2.90
CA THR A 40 -9.10 20.56 -3.25
C THR A 40 -9.46 19.36 -4.12
N MET A 41 -10.54 18.66 -3.78
CA MET A 41 -11.05 17.54 -4.57
C MET A 41 -11.38 17.99 -6.00
N THR A 42 -12.06 19.12 -6.15
CA THR A 42 -12.39 19.69 -7.46
C THR A 42 -11.13 19.99 -8.28
N LEU A 43 -10.09 20.56 -7.66
CA LEU A 43 -8.82 20.85 -8.34
C LEU A 43 -8.14 19.57 -8.84
N ILE A 44 -8.20 18.48 -8.07
CA ILE A 44 -7.66 17.17 -8.50
C ILE A 44 -8.47 16.62 -9.67
N GLN A 45 -9.80 16.63 -9.58
CA GLN A 45 -10.69 16.13 -10.63
C GLN A 45 -10.52 16.89 -11.95
N ASP A 46 -10.38 18.20 -11.85
CA ASP A 46 -10.20 19.07 -13.01
C ASP A 46 -8.76 19.09 -13.57
N ARG A 47 -7.82 18.42 -12.92
CA ARG A 47 -6.39 18.42 -13.24
C ARG A 47 -5.80 19.84 -13.30
N LYS A 48 -6.29 20.74 -12.44
CA LYS A 48 -5.90 22.16 -12.42
C LYS A 48 -4.80 22.52 -11.43
N LEU A 49 -4.18 21.52 -10.78
CA LEU A 49 -3.06 21.79 -9.90
C LEU A 49 -1.80 22.10 -10.70
N ALA A 50 -1.06 23.11 -10.26
CA ALA A 50 0.16 23.59 -10.94
C ALA A 50 1.26 22.50 -11.03
N LYS A 51 1.24 21.52 -10.14
CA LYS A 51 2.18 20.38 -10.12
C LYS A 51 1.82 19.25 -11.10
N GLY A 52 0.74 19.37 -11.87
CA GLY A 52 0.31 18.38 -12.86
C GLY A 52 -0.74 17.40 -12.33
N ASP A 53 -0.84 16.23 -12.97
CA ASP A 53 -1.81 15.19 -12.64
C ASP A 53 -1.43 14.48 -11.34
N VAL A 54 -2.09 14.87 -10.25
CA VAL A 54 -1.84 14.35 -8.90
C VAL A 54 -2.01 12.85 -8.83
N LEU A 55 -3.06 12.30 -9.45
CA LEU A 55 -3.37 10.88 -9.35
C LEU A 55 -2.35 10.03 -10.11
N GLU A 56 -1.87 10.48 -11.26
CA GLU A 56 -0.84 9.75 -12.00
C GLU A 56 0.52 9.77 -11.30
N VAL A 57 0.91 10.90 -10.70
CA VAL A 57 2.14 10.95 -9.91
C VAL A 57 2.02 10.06 -8.66
N ALA A 58 0.88 10.08 -7.98
CA ALA A 58 0.62 9.23 -6.83
C ALA A 58 0.58 7.74 -7.19
N ARG A 59 -0.02 7.38 -8.33
CA ARG A 59 -0.02 6.02 -8.88
C ARG A 59 1.39 5.51 -9.08
N LEU A 60 2.20 6.26 -9.80
CA LEU A 60 3.59 5.90 -10.07
C LEU A 60 4.40 5.77 -8.78
N ALA A 61 4.24 6.69 -7.84
CA ALA A 61 4.91 6.65 -6.54
C ALA A 61 4.52 5.40 -5.74
N GLY A 62 3.25 5.02 -5.73
CA GLY A 62 2.76 3.80 -5.08
C GLY A 62 3.35 2.52 -5.70
N ILE A 63 3.39 2.43 -7.03
CA ILE A 63 4.03 1.30 -7.72
C ILE A 63 5.52 1.22 -7.40
N MET A 64 6.23 2.35 -7.42
CA MET A 64 7.65 2.41 -7.05
C MET A 64 7.89 1.98 -5.61
N ALA A 65 7.01 2.38 -4.69
CA ALA A 65 7.08 2.01 -3.28
C ALA A 65 6.87 0.51 -3.06
N ALA A 66 5.90 -0.11 -3.75
CA ALA A 66 5.73 -1.56 -3.73
C ALA A 66 7.02 -2.29 -4.10
N LYS A 67 7.72 -1.84 -5.12
CA LYS A 67 9.00 -2.42 -5.58
C LYS A 67 10.15 -2.24 -4.59
N ARG A 68 10.07 -1.27 -3.67
CA ARG A 68 11.10 -0.93 -2.68
C ARG A 68 10.72 -1.27 -1.24
N THR A 69 9.65 -2.01 -1.04
CA THR A 69 9.14 -2.33 0.30
C THR A 69 10.20 -3.00 1.18
N GLY A 70 10.99 -3.92 0.64
CA GLY A 70 12.08 -4.57 1.36
C GLY A 70 13.20 -3.63 1.83
N GLU A 71 13.37 -2.47 1.19
CA GLU A 71 14.31 -1.42 1.61
C GLU A 71 13.74 -0.52 2.71
N LEU A 72 12.40 -0.41 2.80
CA LEU A 72 11.70 0.46 3.74
C LEU A 72 11.33 -0.24 5.04
N ILE A 73 10.97 -1.51 4.98
CA ILE A 73 10.50 -2.31 6.11
C ILE A 73 11.59 -3.32 6.47
N PRO A 74 12.24 -3.16 7.63
CA PRO A 74 13.52 -3.81 7.95
C PRO A 74 13.56 -5.32 7.80
N LEU A 75 12.49 -6.02 8.19
CA LEU A 75 12.46 -7.49 8.19
C LEU A 75 11.62 -8.09 7.06
N CYS A 76 11.20 -7.29 6.09
CA CYS A 76 10.57 -7.76 4.87
C CYS A 76 11.59 -8.36 3.90
N HIS A 77 11.22 -9.48 3.28
CA HIS A 77 12.00 -10.05 2.18
C HIS A 77 11.94 -9.13 0.95
N PRO A 78 13.04 -8.93 0.22
CA PRO A 78 12.99 -8.32 -1.10
C PRO A 78 12.29 -9.29 -2.07
N LEU A 79 11.21 -8.85 -2.70
CA LEU A 79 10.38 -9.71 -3.55
C LEU A 79 10.38 -9.22 -5.00
N PRO A 80 10.52 -10.15 -5.97
CA PRO A 80 10.38 -9.85 -7.39
C PRO A 80 8.89 -9.81 -7.76
N ILE A 81 8.18 -8.74 -7.36
CA ILE A 81 6.75 -8.61 -7.66
C ILE A 81 6.48 -8.68 -9.16
N THR A 82 5.41 -9.34 -9.55
CA THR A 82 5.06 -9.55 -10.95
C THR A 82 4.00 -8.59 -11.46
N SER A 83 3.21 -8.00 -10.55
CA SER A 83 2.20 -7.00 -10.88
C SER A 83 1.96 -6.10 -9.68
N ALA A 84 1.77 -4.82 -9.96
CA ALA A 84 1.28 -3.82 -8.99
C ALA A 84 0.37 -2.83 -9.70
N THR A 85 -0.83 -2.63 -9.16
CA THR A 85 -1.76 -1.58 -9.60
C THR A 85 -2.13 -0.69 -8.44
N VAL A 86 -2.35 0.58 -8.72
CA VAL A 86 -2.85 1.55 -7.75
C VAL A 86 -3.98 2.32 -8.42
N ASP A 87 -5.17 2.27 -7.83
CA ASP A 87 -6.37 2.89 -8.37
C ASP A 87 -6.99 3.86 -7.37
N PHE A 88 -7.74 4.82 -7.89
CA PHE A 88 -8.35 5.88 -7.12
C PHE A 88 -9.84 5.96 -7.42
N ALA A 89 -10.64 6.25 -6.39
CA ALA A 89 -12.06 6.51 -6.52
C ALA A 89 -12.46 7.70 -5.64
N PHE A 90 -13.26 8.59 -6.19
CA PHE A 90 -13.83 9.70 -5.43
C PHE A 90 -15.11 9.23 -4.73
N GLU A 91 -15.18 9.48 -3.42
CA GLU A 91 -16.36 9.18 -2.58
C GLU A 91 -16.91 10.51 -2.03
N GLY A 92 -18.09 10.90 -2.48
CA GLY A 92 -18.65 12.21 -2.13
C GLY A 92 -17.81 13.36 -2.69
N ASP A 93 -17.74 14.44 -1.93
CA ASP A 93 -17.06 15.68 -2.33
C ASP A 93 -15.73 15.94 -1.62
N ASN A 94 -15.36 15.08 -0.66
CA ASN A 94 -14.22 15.33 0.21
C ASN A 94 -13.37 14.09 0.54
N LEU A 95 -13.68 12.92 -0.03
CA LEU A 95 -12.98 11.67 0.27
C LEU A 95 -12.45 11.02 -1.00
N LEU A 96 -11.15 10.77 -1.04
CA LEU A 96 -10.47 10.01 -2.08
C LEU A 96 -10.08 8.64 -1.52
N LYS A 97 -10.59 7.58 -2.12
CA LYS A 97 -10.17 6.20 -1.85
C LYS A 97 -8.97 5.84 -2.72
N ILE A 98 -8.00 5.17 -2.13
CA ILE A 98 -6.88 4.53 -2.82
C ILE A 98 -6.99 3.03 -2.63
N GLU A 99 -6.75 2.26 -3.67
CA GLU A 99 -6.64 0.81 -3.60
C GLU A 99 -5.40 0.35 -4.34
N ALA A 100 -4.63 -0.55 -3.75
CA ALA A 100 -3.49 -1.19 -4.38
C ALA A 100 -3.68 -2.71 -4.40
N VAL A 101 -3.34 -3.33 -5.53
CA VAL A 101 -3.28 -4.79 -5.69
C VAL A 101 -1.89 -5.17 -6.14
N VAL A 102 -1.24 -6.06 -5.39
CA VAL A 102 0.11 -6.54 -5.70
C VAL A 102 0.11 -8.06 -5.80
N ARG A 103 0.86 -8.58 -6.76
CA ARG A 103 1.04 -10.02 -7.00
C ARG A 103 2.50 -10.41 -7.06
N VAL A 104 2.77 -11.61 -6.59
CA VAL A 104 4.08 -12.26 -6.70
C VAL A 104 3.89 -13.77 -6.84
N PHE A 105 4.77 -14.41 -7.59
CA PHE A 105 5.00 -15.84 -7.48
C PHE A 105 6.21 -16.06 -6.59
N GLY A 106 5.97 -16.51 -5.36
CA GLY A 106 7.03 -16.52 -4.34
C GLY A 106 6.68 -17.26 -3.05
N ARG A 107 7.59 -17.22 -2.10
CA ARG A 107 7.54 -18.00 -0.85
C ARG A 107 6.91 -17.24 0.32
N THR A 108 6.69 -15.95 0.17
CA THR A 108 6.02 -15.10 1.17
C THR A 108 4.97 -14.21 0.53
N GLY A 109 4.05 -13.68 1.32
CA GLY A 109 2.98 -12.80 0.85
C GLY A 109 3.47 -11.39 0.50
N VAL A 110 2.59 -10.62 -0.11
CA VAL A 110 2.84 -9.25 -0.60
C VAL A 110 1.96 -8.21 0.11
N GLU A 111 1.55 -8.52 1.34
CA GLU A 111 0.71 -7.62 2.15
C GLU A 111 1.42 -6.28 2.39
N MET A 112 2.71 -6.31 2.74
CA MET A 112 3.48 -5.10 3.01
C MET A 112 3.70 -4.26 1.76
N GLU A 113 3.88 -4.90 0.60
CA GLU A 113 4.00 -4.22 -0.68
C GLU A 113 2.71 -3.46 -1.04
N ALA A 114 1.54 -4.07 -0.82
CA ALA A 114 0.25 -3.43 -1.05
C ALA A 114 0.00 -2.27 -0.08
N LEU A 115 0.27 -2.46 1.22
CA LEU A 115 0.15 -1.42 2.24
C LEU A 115 1.11 -0.26 2.00
N THR A 116 2.35 -0.54 1.62
CA THR A 116 3.36 0.49 1.30
C THR A 116 2.96 1.28 0.06
N ALA A 117 2.42 0.62 -0.97
CA ALA A 117 1.92 1.28 -2.17
C ALA A 117 0.83 2.31 -1.84
N VAL A 118 -0.18 1.91 -1.06
CA VAL A 118 -1.26 2.81 -0.62
C VAL A 118 -0.72 3.97 0.20
N SER A 119 0.18 3.69 1.14
CA SER A 119 0.74 4.69 2.05
C SER A 119 1.52 5.77 1.29
N VAL A 120 2.38 5.37 0.36
CA VAL A 120 3.20 6.31 -0.41
C VAL A 120 2.37 7.05 -1.45
N ALA A 121 1.37 6.41 -2.07
CA ALA A 121 0.41 7.10 -2.92
C ALA A 121 -0.33 8.19 -2.14
N ALA A 122 -0.79 7.90 -0.93
CA ALA A 122 -1.45 8.87 -0.06
C ALA A 122 -0.54 10.05 0.32
N LEU A 123 0.70 9.77 0.71
CA LEU A 123 1.70 10.81 1.00
C LEU A 123 2.00 11.68 -0.22
N THR A 124 2.00 11.10 -1.41
CA THR A 124 2.22 11.83 -2.66
C THR A 124 1.07 12.76 -2.97
N VAL A 125 -0.19 12.33 -2.77
CA VAL A 125 -1.35 13.21 -2.89
C VAL A 125 -1.22 14.39 -1.91
N TYR A 126 -0.86 14.13 -0.66
CA TYR A 126 -0.62 15.18 0.33
C TYR A 126 0.46 16.16 -0.14
N ASP A 127 1.62 15.68 -0.54
CA ASP A 127 2.73 16.53 -0.99
C ASP A 127 2.34 17.43 -2.17
N MET A 128 1.60 16.88 -3.12
CA MET A 128 1.19 17.63 -4.30
C MET A 128 0.10 18.65 -4.02
N CYS A 129 -0.71 18.45 -3.00
CA CYS A 129 -1.85 19.33 -2.65
C CYS A 129 -1.59 20.26 -1.46
N LYS A 130 -0.56 20.05 -0.66
CA LYS A 130 -0.30 20.79 0.59
C LYS A 130 -0.18 22.29 0.43
N SER A 131 0.14 22.79 -0.76
CA SER A 131 0.20 24.24 -1.04
C SER A 131 -1.19 24.89 -1.01
N VAL A 132 -2.24 24.14 -1.29
CA VAL A 132 -3.64 24.61 -1.31
C VAL A 132 -4.46 24.08 -0.14
N ASP A 133 -4.09 22.92 0.43
CA ASP A 133 -4.80 22.29 1.54
C ASP A 133 -3.85 21.52 2.46
N ARG A 134 -3.41 22.15 3.54
CA ARG A 134 -2.58 21.51 4.56
C ARG A 134 -3.38 20.64 5.52
N GLY A 135 -4.70 20.77 5.52
CA GLY A 135 -5.62 20.04 6.41
C GLY A 135 -5.96 18.64 5.92
N ILE A 136 -5.39 18.19 4.80
CA ILE A 136 -5.58 16.83 4.29
C ILE A 136 -5.20 15.81 5.36
N THR A 137 -6.09 14.84 5.57
CA THR A 137 -5.89 13.74 6.53
C THR A 137 -5.85 12.41 5.80
N ILE A 138 -4.82 11.61 6.07
CA ILE A 138 -4.72 10.24 5.61
C ILE A 138 -5.43 9.36 6.65
N GLU A 139 -6.43 8.62 6.21
CA GLU A 139 -7.28 7.80 7.06
C GLU A 139 -7.25 6.34 6.62
N ARG A 140 -7.37 5.44 7.58
CA ARG A 140 -7.75 4.05 7.38
C ARG A 140 -6.93 3.29 6.32
N ILE A 141 -5.62 3.27 6.46
CA ILE A 141 -4.77 2.37 5.67
C ILE A 141 -4.90 0.97 6.26
N ARG A 142 -5.36 0.01 5.45
CA ARG A 142 -5.54 -1.36 5.90
C ARG A 142 -5.38 -2.39 4.78
N LEU A 143 -5.06 -3.63 5.19
CA LEU A 143 -5.16 -4.79 4.32
C LEU A 143 -6.64 -5.15 4.14
N GLU A 144 -7.09 -5.28 2.91
CA GLU A 144 -8.46 -5.69 2.58
C GLU A 144 -8.57 -7.19 2.37
N GLU A 145 -7.63 -7.74 1.60
CA GLU A 145 -7.63 -9.14 1.26
C GLU A 145 -6.20 -9.62 0.95
N LYS A 146 -5.92 -10.85 1.29
CA LYS A 146 -4.75 -11.54 0.78
C LYS A 146 -5.11 -12.98 0.43
N SER A 147 -4.44 -13.54 -0.57
CA SER A 147 -4.61 -14.92 -0.98
C SER A 147 -3.29 -15.60 -1.31
N GLY A 148 -3.32 -16.92 -1.30
CA GLY A 148 -2.16 -17.78 -1.55
C GLY A 148 -1.38 -18.18 -0.30
N GLY A 149 -0.56 -19.24 -0.44
CA GLY A 149 0.22 -19.80 0.65
C GLY A 149 -0.58 -20.67 1.63
N ARG A 150 0.08 -21.14 2.68
CA ARG A 150 -0.51 -22.07 3.67
C ARG A 150 -1.66 -21.45 4.48
N SER A 151 -1.61 -20.15 4.74
CA SER A 151 -2.65 -19.44 5.51
C SER A 151 -3.92 -19.18 4.73
N GLY A 152 -3.97 -19.55 3.45
CA GLY A 152 -5.15 -19.38 2.61
C GLY A 152 -5.54 -17.92 2.38
N THR A 153 -6.84 -17.69 2.27
CA THR A 153 -7.40 -16.36 2.02
C THR A 153 -7.81 -15.70 3.33
N PHE A 154 -7.37 -14.46 3.49
CA PHE A 154 -7.85 -13.55 4.54
C PHE A 154 -8.67 -12.44 3.87
N ARG A 155 -9.78 -12.08 4.48
CA ARG A 155 -10.58 -10.88 4.15
C ARG A 155 -10.81 -10.08 5.41
N GLN A 156 -10.58 -8.78 5.30
CA GLN A 156 -10.86 -7.85 6.39
C GLN A 156 -12.38 -7.78 6.62
N PRO A 157 -12.87 -7.99 7.84
CA PRO A 157 -14.27 -7.73 8.15
C PRO A 157 -14.58 -6.23 8.05
N ASP A 158 -15.84 -5.91 7.77
CA ASP A 158 -16.35 -4.54 7.65
C ASP A 158 -16.32 -3.77 8.98
#